data_5f9c7b048d9c82f839cc4e2faaf195d7
#
_entry.id   5f9c7b048d9c82f839cc4e2faaf195d7
#
_cell.length_a   1.000
_cell.length_b   1.000
_cell.length_c   1.000
_cell.angle_alpha   90.00
_cell.angle_beta   90.00
_cell.angle_gamma   90.00
#
_symmetry.space_group_name_H-M   'P 1'
#
loop_
_entity.id
_entity.type
_entity.pdbx_description
1 polymer ?
#
loop_
_entity_poly.entity_id
_entity_poly.type
_entity_poly.pdbx_seq_one_letter_code
_entity_poly.pdbx_strand_id
1 'polypeptide(L)'
;MQTEHVILLNAQGVPTGTLEKYAAHTADTLLHLAFSSWLFNAKGQLLVTRRALSKKAWPGMWTNSVCGHPQLGESNEEAFIRRCRYELGVEITPPESIYPDFRYRATDPNGIVENEVCPVFAARTTSALQINDDEVMDYQWCDLAAVLRGIDATPWAFSPWMVMQATNREARKRLSAFTQLK
;
A
#
# COMPACT_ATOMS: atom_id res chain seq x y z
N MET A 1 -23.54 -0.63 0.33
CA MET A 1 -22.08 -0.48 0.22
C MET A 1 -21.78 1.00 0.11
N GLN A 2 -20.99 1.57 1.02
CA GLN A 2 -20.60 2.98 0.92
C GLN A 2 -19.60 3.09 -0.23
N THR A 3 -19.87 3.96 -1.21
CA THR A 3 -19.00 4.14 -2.39
C THR A 3 -17.69 4.78 -1.93
N GLU A 4 -16.55 4.09 -2.09
CA GLU A 4 -15.25 4.66 -1.75
C GLU A 4 -14.91 5.83 -2.69
N HIS A 5 -14.27 6.84 -2.14
CA HIS A 5 -13.77 8.00 -2.89
C HIS A 5 -12.28 8.22 -2.64
N VAL A 6 -11.66 9.05 -3.46
CA VAL A 6 -10.31 9.58 -3.25
C VAL A 6 -10.41 11.07 -2.91
N ILE A 7 -9.49 11.58 -2.12
CA ILE A 7 -9.36 13.00 -1.79
C ILE A 7 -8.39 13.61 -2.80
N LEU A 8 -8.89 14.49 -3.66
CA LEU A 8 -8.09 15.20 -4.65
C LEU A 8 -7.21 16.26 -3.99
N LEU A 9 -5.99 16.41 -4.51
CA LEU A 9 -5.01 17.34 -4.00
C LEU A 9 -4.52 18.29 -5.08
N ASN A 10 -4.17 19.51 -4.70
CA ASN A 10 -3.38 20.40 -5.56
C ASN A 10 -1.87 20.05 -5.52
N ALA A 11 -1.05 20.77 -6.27
CA ALA A 11 0.39 20.55 -6.35
C ALA A 11 1.10 20.70 -4.99
N GLN A 12 0.53 21.48 -4.07
CA GLN A 12 1.04 21.71 -2.70
C GLN A 12 0.55 20.64 -1.71
N GLY A 13 -0.24 19.65 -2.15
CA GLY A 13 -0.80 18.60 -1.30
C GLY A 13 -2.02 19.03 -0.48
N VAL A 14 -2.65 20.14 -0.83
CA VAL A 14 -3.87 20.64 -0.15
C VAL A 14 -5.10 20.00 -0.78
N PRO A 15 -6.05 19.47 0.02
CA PRO A 15 -7.31 18.94 -0.49
C PRO A 15 -8.12 19.94 -1.31
N THR A 16 -8.64 19.51 -2.46
CA THR A 16 -9.45 20.34 -3.36
C THR A 16 -10.83 19.78 -3.65
N GLY A 17 -11.11 18.57 -3.22
CA GLY A 17 -12.40 17.90 -3.42
C GLY A 17 -12.28 16.40 -3.30
N THR A 18 -13.33 15.70 -3.69
CA THR A 18 -13.38 14.23 -3.73
C THR A 18 -13.87 13.75 -5.08
N LEU A 19 -13.48 12.54 -5.46
CA LEU A 19 -13.97 11.86 -6.67
C LEU A 19 -14.21 10.39 -6.33
N GLU A 20 -15.24 9.79 -6.94
CA GLU A 20 -15.50 8.36 -6.79
C GLU A 20 -14.25 7.56 -7.23
N LYS A 21 -13.88 6.54 -6.49
CA LYS A 21 -12.61 5.81 -6.62
C LYS A 21 -12.39 5.23 -8.02
N TYR A 22 -13.38 4.59 -8.61
CA TYR A 22 -13.24 4.00 -9.96
C TYR A 22 -13.21 5.06 -11.06
N ALA A 23 -13.96 6.15 -10.89
CA ALA A 23 -13.94 7.28 -11.81
C ALA A 23 -12.63 8.08 -11.75
N ALA A 24 -11.95 8.08 -10.59
CA ALA A 24 -10.69 8.78 -10.39
C ALA A 24 -9.52 8.16 -11.17
N HIS A 25 -9.51 6.82 -11.32
CA HIS A 25 -8.39 6.09 -11.94
C HIS A 25 -8.61 5.93 -13.46
N THR A 26 -7.89 6.74 -14.22
CA THR A 26 -7.97 6.84 -15.69
C THR A 26 -6.55 6.89 -16.30
N ALA A 27 -6.45 7.15 -17.60
CA ALA A 27 -5.17 7.44 -18.25
C ALA A 27 -4.58 8.81 -17.86
N ASP A 28 -5.37 9.66 -17.20
CA ASP A 28 -4.94 10.98 -16.68
C ASP A 28 -5.49 11.20 -15.27
N THR A 29 -5.09 10.33 -14.36
CA THR A 29 -5.50 10.34 -12.96
C THR A 29 -4.97 11.58 -12.24
N LEU A 30 -5.88 12.34 -11.64
CA LEU A 30 -5.55 13.52 -10.84
C LEU A 30 -4.78 13.14 -9.58
N LEU A 31 -3.95 14.08 -9.11
CA LEU A 31 -3.23 13.90 -7.85
C LEU A 31 -4.22 13.72 -6.70
N HIS A 32 -4.03 12.66 -5.92
CA HIS A 32 -4.91 12.36 -4.79
C HIS A 32 -4.16 11.76 -3.60
N LEU A 33 -4.82 11.74 -2.45
CA LEU A 33 -4.28 11.20 -1.22
C LEU A 33 -4.44 9.68 -1.17
N ALA A 34 -3.36 9.00 -0.79
CA ALA A 34 -3.33 7.57 -0.55
C ALA A 34 -2.46 7.25 0.67
N PHE A 35 -2.37 6.00 1.03
CA PHE A 35 -1.35 5.45 1.92
C PHE A 35 -0.85 4.11 1.39
N SER A 36 0.34 3.74 1.81
CA SER A 36 0.94 2.44 1.54
C SER A 36 1.50 1.83 2.82
N SER A 37 1.53 0.51 2.93
CA SER A 37 1.93 -0.11 4.18
C SER A 37 2.69 -1.43 4.03
N TRP A 38 3.50 -1.72 5.06
CA TRP A 38 4.32 -2.91 5.22
C TRP A 38 3.93 -3.58 6.54
N LEU A 39 3.25 -4.73 6.48
CA LEU A 39 2.73 -5.43 7.64
C LEU A 39 3.61 -6.63 7.99
N PHE A 40 3.97 -6.75 9.26
CA PHE A 40 4.82 -7.81 9.78
C PHE A 40 4.06 -8.72 10.76
N ASN A 41 4.38 -10.00 10.78
CA ASN A 41 3.87 -10.92 11.78
C ASN A 41 4.76 -10.95 13.05
N ALA A 42 4.35 -11.73 14.04
CA ALA A 42 5.10 -11.89 15.29
C ALA A 42 6.51 -12.49 15.10
N LYS A 43 6.77 -13.16 13.96
CA LYS A 43 8.08 -13.71 13.60
C LYS A 43 8.97 -12.72 12.85
N GLY A 44 8.54 -11.47 12.67
CA GLY A 44 9.27 -10.46 11.92
C GLY A 44 9.25 -10.69 10.40
N GLN A 45 8.36 -11.53 9.88
CA GLN A 45 8.19 -11.75 8.45
C GLN A 45 7.25 -10.70 7.88
N LEU A 46 7.58 -10.20 6.69
CA LEU A 46 6.77 -9.27 5.91
C LEU A 46 5.65 -10.01 5.18
N LEU A 47 4.45 -9.45 5.18
CA LEU A 47 3.36 -9.86 4.30
C LEU A 47 3.52 -9.22 2.92
N VAL A 48 3.69 -10.02 1.90
CA VAL A 48 3.59 -9.62 0.49
C VAL A 48 2.27 -10.14 -0.05
N THR A 49 1.53 -9.30 -0.76
CA THR A 49 0.21 -9.65 -1.31
C THR A 49 0.21 -9.58 -2.84
N ARG A 50 -0.65 -10.36 -3.47
CA ARG A 50 -0.91 -10.30 -4.89
C ARG A 50 -2.29 -9.72 -5.13
N ARG A 51 -2.34 -8.63 -5.88
CA ARG A 51 -3.57 -7.88 -6.15
C ARG A 51 -4.58 -8.74 -6.90
N ALA A 52 -5.86 -8.70 -6.50
CA ALA A 52 -6.93 -9.39 -7.20
C ALA A 52 -7.00 -8.94 -8.68
N LEU A 53 -7.43 -9.83 -9.56
CA LEU A 53 -7.56 -9.53 -10.99
C LEU A 53 -8.68 -8.52 -11.29
N SER A 54 -9.63 -8.35 -10.37
CA SER A 54 -10.69 -7.34 -10.41
C SER A 54 -10.21 -5.91 -10.16
N LYS A 55 -8.98 -5.71 -9.66
CA LYS A 55 -8.42 -4.38 -9.43
C LYS A 55 -8.27 -3.60 -10.73
N LYS A 56 -8.66 -2.32 -10.73
CA LYS A 56 -8.58 -1.45 -11.89
C LYS A 56 -7.14 -1.13 -12.30
N ALA A 57 -6.26 -0.88 -11.33
CA ALA A 57 -4.84 -0.60 -11.55
C ALA A 57 -3.98 -1.77 -11.07
N TRP A 58 -2.99 -2.16 -11.88
CA TRP A 58 -2.07 -3.27 -11.62
C TRP A 58 -2.74 -4.57 -11.14
N PRO A 59 -3.76 -5.12 -11.84
CA PRO A 59 -4.35 -6.41 -11.49
C PRO A 59 -3.29 -7.52 -11.55
N GLY A 60 -3.33 -8.44 -10.57
CA GLY A 60 -2.45 -9.61 -10.51
C GLY A 60 -0.99 -9.32 -10.15
N MET A 61 -0.62 -8.07 -9.83
CA MET A 61 0.74 -7.68 -9.47
C MET A 61 1.05 -8.02 -8.00
N TRP A 62 2.27 -8.51 -7.74
CA TRP A 62 2.80 -8.61 -6.38
C TRP A 62 3.16 -7.24 -5.82
N THR A 63 2.82 -7.00 -4.57
CA THR A 63 2.99 -5.71 -3.92
C THR A 63 3.21 -5.85 -2.41
N ASN A 64 3.51 -4.75 -1.74
CA ASN A 64 3.52 -4.68 -0.28
C ASN A 64 2.11 -4.89 0.31
N SER A 65 1.99 -4.91 1.63
CA SER A 65 0.90 -5.57 2.32
C SER A 65 -0.49 -5.01 2.03
N VAL A 66 -0.71 -3.72 2.27
CA VAL A 66 -2.00 -3.03 2.07
C VAL A 66 -1.76 -1.61 1.61
N CYS A 67 -2.51 -1.17 0.61
CA CYS A 67 -2.55 0.20 0.13
C CYS A 67 -4.00 0.65 0.00
N GLY A 68 -4.26 1.93 0.12
CA GLY A 68 -5.61 2.43 -0.04
C GLY A 68 -5.72 3.93 0.07
N HIS A 69 -6.95 4.41 0.13
CA HIS A 69 -7.26 5.83 0.13
C HIS A 69 -8.02 6.20 1.40
N PRO A 70 -7.56 7.23 2.15
CA PRO A 70 -8.35 7.79 3.24
C PRO A 70 -9.68 8.32 2.73
N GLN A 71 -10.72 8.12 3.53
CA GLN A 71 -12.01 8.72 3.28
C GLN A 71 -12.08 10.11 3.93
N LEU A 72 -13.03 10.93 3.53
CA LEU A 72 -13.17 12.30 4.06
C LEU A 72 -13.33 12.28 5.60
N GLY A 73 -12.45 13.00 6.29
CA GLY A 73 -12.40 13.04 7.75
C GLY A 73 -11.60 11.91 8.40
N GLU A 74 -11.02 11.01 7.61
CA GLU A 74 -10.17 9.89 8.07
C GLU A 74 -8.69 10.26 7.96
N SER A 75 -7.88 9.91 8.96
CA SER A 75 -6.42 9.98 8.86
C SER A 75 -5.87 8.82 8.03
N ASN A 76 -4.60 8.92 7.59
CA ASN A 76 -3.94 7.82 6.88
C ASN A 76 -3.82 6.57 7.76
N GLU A 77 -3.56 6.74 9.07
CA GLU A 77 -3.46 5.65 10.03
C GLU A 77 -4.81 4.93 10.23
N GLU A 78 -5.89 5.68 10.33
CA GLU A 78 -7.27 5.13 10.42
C GLU A 78 -7.63 4.38 9.14
N ALA A 79 -7.29 4.93 7.97
CA ALA A 79 -7.48 4.27 6.69
C ALA A 79 -6.69 2.96 6.59
N PHE A 80 -5.45 2.93 7.06
CA PHE A 80 -4.63 1.72 7.11
C PHE A 80 -5.27 0.65 8.00
N ILE A 81 -5.70 1.00 9.22
CA ILE A 81 -6.38 0.07 10.14
C ILE A 81 -7.66 -0.48 9.49
N ARG A 82 -8.48 0.40 8.92
CA ARG A 82 -9.73 0.01 8.23
C ARG A 82 -9.49 -0.94 7.08
N ARG A 83 -8.48 -0.65 6.23
CA ARG A 83 -8.16 -1.51 5.08
C ARG A 83 -7.55 -2.85 5.49
N CYS A 84 -6.75 -2.91 6.55
CA CYS A 84 -6.29 -4.18 7.11
C CYS A 84 -7.44 -5.08 7.56
N ARG A 85 -8.44 -4.52 8.22
CA ARG A 85 -9.65 -5.27 8.58
C ARG A 85 -10.43 -5.74 7.37
N TYR A 86 -10.56 -4.89 6.36
CA TYR A 86 -11.34 -5.18 5.16
C TYR A 86 -10.67 -6.18 4.20
N GLU A 87 -9.38 -5.99 3.92
CA GLU A 87 -8.64 -6.82 2.96
C GLU A 87 -8.11 -8.13 3.56
N LEU A 88 -7.70 -8.09 4.83
CA LEU A 88 -6.94 -9.16 5.47
C LEU A 88 -7.65 -9.74 6.71
N GLY A 89 -8.71 -9.11 7.22
CA GLY A 89 -9.41 -9.52 8.43
C GLY A 89 -8.58 -9.43 9.72
N VAL A 90 -7.57 -8.54 9.77
CA VAL A 90 -6.63 -8.47 10.89
C VAL A 90 -6.71 -7.17 11.67
N GLU A 91 -6.40 -7.26 12.97
CA GLU A 91 -6.05 -6.11 13.80
C GLU A 91 -4.54 -5.89 13.76
N ILE A 92 -4.12 -4.64 13.86
CA ILE A 92 -2.71 -4.24 13.79
C ILE A 92 -2.29 -3.38 14.99
N THR A 93 -0.99 -3.37 15.29
CA THR A 93 -0.43 -2.39 16.23
C THR A 93 -0.58 -0.98 15.68
N PRO A 94 -0.46 0.07 16.52
CA PRO A 94 -0.42 1.45 16.02
C PRO A 94 0.56 1.60 14.85
N PRO A 95 0.16 2.21 13.72
CA PRO A 95 1.03 2.42 12.58
C PRO A 95 2.24 3.29 12.91
N GLU A 96 3.40 2.89 12.42
CA GLU A 96 4.64 3.66 12.51
C GLU A 96 5.01 4.23 11.14
N SER A 97 5.37 5.53 11.07
CA SER A 97 5.74 6.20 9.81
C SER A 97 7.09 5.72 9.32
N ILE A 98 7.13 5.23 8.09
CA ILE A 98 8.35 4.73 7.42
C ILE A 98 8.89 5.74 6.41
N TYR A 99 8.01 6.30 5.57
CA TYR A 99 8.37 7.25 4.52
C TYR A 99 7.24 8.28 4.36
N PRO A 100 7.22 9.35 5.19
CA PRO A 100 6.10 10.30 5.26
C PRO A 100 5.89 11.10 3.98
N ASP A 101 6.96 11.43 3.26
CA ASP A 101 6.94 12.31 2.08
C ASP A 101 6.90 11.52 0.76
N PHE A 102 6.57 10.22 0.80
CA PHE A 102 6.52 9.41 -0.40
C PHE A 102 5.41 9.88 -1.32
N ARG A 103 5.78 10.02 -2.58
CA ARG A 103 4.91 10.48 -3.66
C ARG A 103 5.33 9.80 -4.94
N TYR A 104 4.40 9.38 -5.77
CA TYR A 104 4.72 8.76 -7.05
C TYR A 104 3.64 8.97 -8.10
N ARG A 105 4.05 8.78 -9.35
CA ARG A 105 3.18 8.63 -10.50
C ARG A 105 3.68 7.45 -11.34
N ALA A 106 2.79 6.55 -11.71
CA ALA A 106 3.12 5.39 -12.53
C ALA A 106 1.93 5.04 -13.43
N THR A 107 2.21 4.45 -14.59
CA THR A 107 1.20 4.00 -15.56
C THR A 107 1.29 2.48 -15.66
N ASP A 108 0.18 1.80 -15.50
CA ASP A 108 0.10 0.35 -15.62
C ASP A 108 0.11 -0.12 -17.09
N PRO A 109 0.30 -1.42 -17.37
CA PRO A 109 0.29 -1.95 -18.74
C PRO A 109 -1.00 -1.71 -19.51
N ASN A 110 -2.12 -1.42 -18.83
CA ASN A 110 -3.42 -1.11 -19.44
C ASN A 110 -3.63 0.40 -19.65
N GLY A 111 -2.64 1.23 -19.31
CA GLY A 111 -2.70 2.68 -19.45
C GLY A 111 -3.36 3.40 -18.28
N ILE A 112 -3.70 2.72 -17.19
CA ILE A 112 -4.24 3.36 -15.98
C ILE A 112 -3.11 4.00 -15.18
N VAL A 113 -3.31 5.24 -14.77
CA VAL A 113 -2.33 6.03 -14.02
C VAL A 113 -2.68 6.02 -12.54
N GLU A 114 -1.66 5.76 -11.70
CA GLU A 114 -1.63 6.14 -10.28
C GLU A 114 -0.85 7.44 -10.13
N ASN A 115 -1.38 8.40 -9.35
CA ASN A 115 -0.76 9.70 -9.12
C ASN A 115 -1.08 10.14 -7.69
N GLU A 116 -0.18 9.82 -6.76
CA GLU A 116 -0.50 9.82 -5.33
C GLU A 116 0.52 10.56 -4.48
N VAL A 117 0.01 11.31 -3.48
CA VAL A 117 0.71 11.60 -2.24
C VAL A 117 0.38 10.45 -1.30
N CYS A 118 1.39 9.63 -0.99
CA CYS A 118 1.18 8.28 -0.46
C CYS A 118 2.12 7.97 0.73
N PRO A 119 1.94 8.60 1.91
CA PRO A 119 2.74 8.28 3.09
C PRO A 119 2.79 6.78 3.35
N VAL A 120 3.97 6.29 3.75
CA VAL A 120 4.23 4.86 3.96
C VAL A 120 4.33 4.57 5.45
N PHE A 121 3.63 3.51 5.86
CA PHE A 121 3.58 3.05 7.25
C PHE A 121 4.04 1.59 7.37
N ALA A 122 4.40 1.19 8.59
CA ALA A 122 4.53 -0.21 8.95
C ALA A 122 3.80 -0.48 10.27
N ALA A 123 3.36 -1.73 10.44
CA ALA A 123 2.70 -2.21 11.64
C ALA A 123 2.95 -3.71 11.83
N ARG A 124 2.51 -4.26 12.97
CA ARG A 124 2.53 -5.70 13.25
C ARG A 124 1.12 -6.23 13.42
N THR A 125 0.94 -7.50 13.11
CA THR A 125 -0.26 -8.25 13.46
C THR A 125 0.11 -9.58 14.13
N THR A 126 -0.72 -10.01 15.06
CA THR A 126 -0.70 -11.37 15.64
C THR A 126 -1.93 -12.17 15.22
N SER A 127 -2.86 -11.54 14.49
CA SER A 127 -4.09 -12.15 14.01
C SER A 127 -3.81 -13.10 12.84
N ALA A 128 -4.60 -14.18 12.75
CA ALA A 128 -4.64 -14.99 11.54
C ALA A 128 -5.30 -14.22 10.39
N LEU A 129 -4.78 -14.37 9.19
CA LEU A 129 -5.34 -13.72 8.00
C LEU A 129 -6.72 -14.32 7.64
N GLN A 130 -7.66 -13.44 7.30
CA GLN A 130 -8.94 -13.76 6.69
C GLN A 130 -9.06 -12.92 5.40
N ILE A 131 -8.51 -13.47 4.33
CA ILE A 131 -8.37 -12.75 3.06
C ILE A 131 -9.73 -12.45 2.43
N ASN A 132 -9.88 -11.22 1.95
CA ASN A 132 -10.95 -10.83 1.03
C ASN A 132 -10.47 -11.06 -0.41
N ASP A 133 -11.00 -12.08 -1.07
CA ASP A 133 -10.59 -12.50 -2.42
C ASP A 133 -10.88 -11.43 -3.50
N ASP A 134 -11.79 -10.49 -3.24
CA ASP A 134 -12.05 -9.33 -4.11
C ASP A 134 -10.88 -8.33 -4.13
N GLU A 135 -10.02 -8.38 -3.12
CA GLU A 135 -8.90 -7.45 -2.94
C GLU A 135 -7.53 -8.13 -3.15
N VAL A 136 -7.37 -9.35 -2.64
CA VAL A 136 -6.11 -10.09 -2.61
C VAL A 136 -6.32 -11.50 -3.11
N MET A 137 -5.67 -11.88 -4.22
CA MET A 137 -5.79 -13.22 -4.81
C MET A 137 -4.76 -14.23 -4.29
N ASP A 138 -3.67 -13.74 -3.67
CA ASP A 138 -2.60 -14.59 -3.12
C ASP A 138 -1.77 -13.79 -2.11
N TYR A 139 -1.06 -14.46 -1.21
CA TYR A 139 -0.18 -13.80 -0.24
C TYR A 139 0.95 -14.71 0.22
N GLN A 140 2.06 -14.11 0.69
CA GLN A 140 3.18 -14.82 1.28
C GLN A 140 3.74 -14.06 2.48
N TRP A 141 4.06 -14.78 3.55
CA TRP A 141 4.90 -14.29 4.63
C TRP A 141 6.35 -14.55 4.27
N CYS A 142 7.16 -13.50 4.14
CA CYS A 142 8.51 -13.57 3.61
C CYS A 142 9.53 -12.93 4.56
N ASP A 143 10.77 -13.41 4.49
CA ASP A 143 11.90 -12.68 5.04
C ASP A 143 12.09 -11.34 4.30
N LEU A 144 12.16 -10.24 5.03
CA LEU A 144 12.30 -8.89 4.43
C LEU A 144 13.56 -8.79 3.57
N ALA A 145 14.70 -9.33 4.03
CA ALA A 145 15.95 -9.24 3.28
C ALA A 145 15.86 -10.03 1.97
N ALA A 146 15.14 -11.16 1.95
CA ALA A 146 14.88 -11.91 0.73
C ALA A 146 14.02 -11.12 -0.26
N VAL A 147 12.96 -10.47 0.21
CA VAL A 147 12.10 -9.61 -0.62
C VAL A 147 12.89 -8.43 -1.20
N LEU A 148 13.70 -7.75 -0.39
CA LEU A 148 14.52 -6.63 -0.85
C LEU A 148 15.53 -7.06 -1.91
N ARG A 149 16.18 -8.23 -1.76
CA ARG A 149 17.04 -8.79 -2.83
C ARG A 149 16.25 -9.12 -4.11
N GLY A 150 15.02 -9.64 -3.95
CA GLY A 150 14.13 -9.89 -5.08
C GLY A 150 13.77 -8.61 -5.83
N ILE A 151 13.43 -7.54 -5.11
CA ILE A 151 13.15 -6.22 -5.69
C ILE A 151 14.37 -5.67 -6.43
N ASP A 152 15.57 -5.78 -5.83
CA ASP A 152 16.80 -5.30 -6.45
C ASP A 152 17.16 -6.09 -7.72
N ALA A 153 16.89 -7.41 -7.75
CA ALA A 153 17.22 -8.29 -8.87
C ALA A 153 16.15 -8.30 -9.97
N THR A 154 14.87 -8.19 -9.62
CA THR A 154 13.71 -8.33 -10.52
C THR A 154 12.63 -7.29 -10.22
N PRO A 155 12.94 -5.98 -10.32
CA PRO A 155 11.98 -4.93 -9.94
C PRO A 155 10.67 -4.99 -10.75
N TRP A 156 10.70 -5.49 -11.96
CA TRP A 156 9.54 -5.65 -12.83
C TRP A 156 8.48 -6.65 -12.31
N ALA A 157 8.84 -7.51 -11.35
CA ALA A 157 7.93 -8.49 -10.75
C ALA A 157 7.04 -7.89 -9.65
N PHE A 158 7.31 -6.65 -9.23
CA PHE A 158 6.64 -5.98 -8.13
C PHE A 158 6.01 -4.67 -8.57
N SER A 159 5.03 -4.19 -7.80
CA SER A 159 4.41 -2.89 -8.06
C SER A 159 5.44 -1.76 -8.03
N PRO A 160 5.32 -0.74 -8.90
CA PRO A 160 6.30 0.35 -8.95
C PRO A 160 6.43 1.11 -7.63
N TRP A 161 5.33 1.33 -6.90
CA TRP A 161 5.40 1.99 -5.60
C TRP A 161 6.17 1.18 -4.56
N MET A 162 5.98 -0.16 -4.52
CA MET A 162 6.75 -1.03 -3.63
C MET A 162 8.24 -0.95 -3.93
N VAL A 163 8.63 -0.97 -5.21
CA VAL A 163 10.01 -0.82 -5.65
C VAL A 163 10.59 0.53 -5.23
N MET A 164 9.89 1.63 -5.51
CA MET A 164 10.34 2.98 -5.15
C MET A 164 10.50 3.16 -3.64
N GLN A 165 9.57 2.63 -2.84
CA GLN A 165 9.66 2.64 -1.37
C GLN A 165 10.86 1.83 -0.89
N ALA A 166 11.04 0.62 -1.43
CA ALA A 166 12.11 -0.30 -1.06
C ALA A 166 13.50 0.17 -1.51
N THR A 167 13.63 1.02 -2.50
CA THR A 167 14.92 1.58 -2.93
C THR A 167 15.36 2.78 -2.09
N ASN A 168 14.47 3.38 -1.32
CA ASN A 168 14.83 4.45 -0.38
C ASN A 168 15.62 3.90 0.81
N ARG A 169 16.83 4.41 1.02
CA ARG A 169 17.77 3.90 2.04
C ARG A 169 17.22 4.04 3.47
N GLU A 170 16.59 5.18 3.78
CA GLU A 170 16.04 5.42 5.11
C GLU A 170 14.81 4.55 5.37
N ALA A 171 13.94 4.38 4.38
CA ALA A 171 12.80 3.47 4.47
C ALA A 171 13.26 2.02 4.72
N ARG A 172 14.26 1.52 3.99
CA ARG A 172 14.84 0.19 4.24
C ARG A 172 15.34 0.03 5.67
N LYS A 173 16.03 1.05 6.20
CA LYS A 173 16.54 1.02 7.58
C LYS A 173 15.40 0.92 8.59
N ARG A 174 14.35 1.74 8.43
CA ARG A 174 13.17 1.71 9.31
C ARG A 174 12.42 0.40 9.21
N LEU A 175 12.23 -0.15 8.01
CA LEU A 175 11.61 -1.47 7.81
C LEU A 175 12.39 -2.59 8.48
N SER A 176 13.72 -2.54 8.44
CA SER A 176 14.57 -3.55 9.08
C SER A 176 14.40 -3.63 10.60
N ALA A 177 13.95 -2.56 11.26
CA ALA A 177 13.64 -2.58 12.69
C ALA A 177 12.44 -3.49 13.02
N PHE A 178 11.54 -3.71 12.06
CA PHE A 178 10.38 -4.59 12.22
C PHE A 178 10.70 -6.09 12.12
N THR A 179 11.88 -6.45 11.61
CA THR A 179 12.30 -7.86 11.53
C THR A 179 12.83 -8.38 12.87
N GLN A 180 13.17 -7.49 13.78
CA GLN A 180 13.64 -7.86 15.10
C GLN A 180 12.45 -8.24 15.99
N LEU A 181 12.56 -9.41 16.63
CA LEU A 181 11.60 -9.85 17.64
C LEU A 181 11.74 -8.93 18.87
N LYS A 182 10.63 -8.37 19.33
CA LYS A 182 10.56 -7.64 20.59
C LYS A 182 10.17 -8.57 21.71
#